data_bea668e5b1cf3556f1d91971f384adee
#
_entry.id   bea668e5b1cf3556f1d91971f384adee
#
_cell.length_a   1.000
_cell.length_b   1.000
_cell.length_c   1.000
_cell.angle_alpha   90.00
_cell.angle_beta   90.00
_cell.angle_gamma   90.00
#
_symmetry.space_group_name_H-M   'P 1'
#
loop_
_entity.id
_entity.type
_entity.pdbx_description
1 polymer ?
#
loop_
_entity_poly.entity_id
_entity_poly.type
_entity_poly.pdbx_seq_one_letter_code
_entity_poly.pdbx_strand_id
1 'polypeptide(L)'
;MKRYATYAETRARFAWDIPARFNIARAICDRHEGTALITLDGHRVRETTYAALRAMACRLANTLLAHGVGPGDRVAILLPQMVETAAAHIAAYRIGAIALPMFPLFGPDAIAYRLTDSGARALITDPDGVAKLDGLDRPPLVLSVGPAPGALDFHGTIARASPDHTCADTAADDPAILMYTSGTTGQPKGVLQAHRIVLGMLPGVELPHDFLPAPGDRLWTPADWAWAGGLLDVLLPGLFHGVPVVAHRFRKFDPAEAAALMIRAGVRNAFLPPTALKMMRTAGISPVPLRSVGSGGERLGDALLDWGRGVFGVAINEFYGQTECNLTVGQCHSLFTPAPGSMGRAFPGFDVAVLDLDMRPVVEQAGEIAVRAPNPALMLRYWNNPAATARKLRPDAAGQVWCMTGDVGRMGEHGDIGFEGRDDDIISSAGYRIGPDEIEACILRHPSVAMVAVVGRPDAVRGEAVHAVIVPAPGVEPGAALAAAIQDYVKTSLSPHEYPRTVEFRDALPMTVTGKVRRRDLRLNL
;
A
#
# COMPACT_ATOMS: atom_id res chain seq x y z
N MET A 1 10.64 17.25 -4.28
CA MET A 1 9.76 18.44 -4.51
C MET A 1 10.35 19.67 -3.84
N LYS A 2 10.17 20.88 -4.43
CA LYS A 2 10.58 22.14 -3.76
C LYS A 2 9.56 22.54 -2.71
N ARG A 3 10.04 22.94 -1.52
CA ARG A 3 9.19 23.46 -0.44
C ARG A 3 8.86 24.94 -0.69
N TYR A 4 7.60 25.30 -0.55
CA TYR A 4 7.11 26.67 -0.57
C TYR A 4 6.42 27.00 0.76
N ALA A 5 6.03 28.27 0.95
CA ALA A 5 5.49 28.73 2.23
C ALA A 5 4.10 28.14 2.56
N THR A 6 3.31 27.83 1.54
CA THR A 6 1.95 27.30 1.73
C THR A 6 1.67 26.11 0.82
N TYR A 7 0.67 25.31 1.20
CA TYR A 7 0.17 24.21 0.36
C TYR A 7 -0.33 24.73 -0.99
N ALA A 8 -1.09 25.82 -1.01
CA ALA A 8 -1.62 26.42 -2.23
C ALA A 8 -0.49 26.83 -3.20
N GLU A 9 0.57 27.44 -2.69
CA GLU A 9 1.74 27.80 -3.49
C GLU A 9 2.50 26.56 -3.98
N THR A 10 2.68 25.55 -3.11
CA THR A 10 3.34 24.28 -3.46
C THR A 10 2.59 23.58 -4.59
N ARG A 11 1.25 23.53 -4.50
CA ARG A 11 0.40 22.93 -5.53
C ARG A 11 0.43 23.73 -6.84
N ALA A 12 0.32 25.05 -6.77
CA ALA A 12 0.25 25.91 -7.96
C ALA A 12 1.56 25.93 -8.76
N ARG A 13 2.70 25.75 -8.09
CA ARG A 13 4.03 25.75 -8.74
C ARG A 13 4.54 24.35 -9.12
N PHE A 14 3.80 23.31 -8.76
CA PHE A 14 4.15 21.94 -9.13
C PHE A 14 3.80 21.69 -10.59
N ALA A 15 4.72 21.08 -11.32
CA ALA A 15 4.49 20.56 -12.66
C ALA A 15 5.15 19.20 -12.80
N TRP A 16 4.49 18.30 -13.51
CA TRP A 16 5.07 17.01 -13.85
C TRP A 16 6.20 17.20 -14.87
N ASP A 17 7.34 16.58 -14.60
CA ASP A 17 8.44 16.42 -15.55
C ASP A 17 8.58 14.92 -15.86
N ILE A 18 7.86 14.47 -16.88
CA ILE A 18 7.81 13.08 -17.31
C ILE A 18 8.51 12.97 -18.68
N PRO A 19 9.75 12.50 -18.72
CA PRO A 19 10.46 12.33 -19.98
C PRO A 19 9.82 11.22 -20.82
N ALA A 20 9.85 11.36 -22.14
CA ALA A 20 9.30 10.36 -23.05
C ALA A 20 10.01 8.99 -22.93
N ARG A 21 11.32 9.02 -22.63
CA ARG A 21 12.15 7.83 -22.37
C ARG A 21 12.53 7.78 -20.91
N PHE A 22 12.11 6.73 -20.23
CA PHE A 22 12.35 6.57 -18.80
C PHE A 22 12.43 5.09 -18.44
N ASN A 23 13.49 4.70 -17.72
CA ASN A 23 13.62 3.35 -17.16
C ASN A 23 13.84 3.44 -15.66
N ILE A 24 13.02 2.72 -14.89
CA ILE A 24 13.08 2.70 -13.43
C ILE A 24 14.48 2.32 -12.94
N ALA A 25 15.11 1.27 -13.47
CA ALA A 25 16.41 0.80 -13.01
C ALA A 25 17.49 1.90 -13.14
N ARG A 26 17.49 2.62 -14.27
CA ARG A 26 18.41 3.75 -14.47
C ARG A 26 18.18 4.84 -13.44
N ALA A 27 16.90 5.15 -13.15
CA ALA A 27 16.54 6.23 -12.26
C ALA A 27 16.83 5.94 -10.78
N ILE A 28 16.67 4.68 -10.34
CA ILE A 28 16.80 4.30 -8.92
C ILE A 28 18.16 3.70 -8.56
N CYS A 29 19.03 3.37 -9.55
CA CYS A 29 20.26 2.67 -9.27
C CYS A 29 21.51 3.28 -9.94
N ASP A 30 21.40 3.76 -11.20
CA ASP A 30 22.58 4.14 -11.96
C ASP A 30 23.09 5.56 -11.66
N ARG A 31 22.23 6.41 -11.05
CA ARG A 31 22.52 7.83 -10.79
C ARG A 31 23.13 8.11 -9.42
N HIS A 32 23.17 7.11 -8.54
CA HIS A 32 23.55 7.30 -7.15
C HIS A 32 24.81 6.51 -6.79
N GLU A 33 25.48 7.03 -5.78
CA GLU A 33 26.62 6.40 -5.11
C GLU A 33 26.34 6.32 -3.59
N GLY A 34 27.23 5.68 -2.84
CA GLY A 34 27.07 5.49 -1.40
C GLY A 34 26.13 4.33 -1.06
N THR A 35 25.50 4.39 0.10
CA THR A 35 24.66 3.33 0.64
C THR A 35 23.27 3.34 0.01
N ALA A 36 22.87 2.22 -0.59
CA ALA A 36 21.52 1.99 -1.13
C ALA A 36 20.62 1.30 -0.10
N LEU A 37 21.10 0.20 0.49
CA LEU A 37 20.34 -0.61 1.43
C LEU A 37 21.11 -0.82 2.73
N ILE A 38 20.37 -0.91 3.83
CA ILE A 38 20.89 -1.25 5.15
C ILE A 38 20.15 -2.51 5.60
N THR A 39 20.93 -3.54 5.99
CA THR A 39 20.40 -4.77 6.58
C THR A 39 20.99 -4.98 7.97
N LEU A 40 20.30 -5.73 8.82
CA LEU A 40 20.81 -6.13 10.12
C LEU A 40 21.08 -7.64 10.14
N ASP A 41 22.29 -7.99 10.54
CA ASP A 41 22.70 -9.36 10.82
C ASP A 41 22.97 -9.46 12.34
N GLY A 42 21.98 -9.92 13.09
CA GLY A 42 21.97 -9.81 14.54
C GLY A 42 22.06 -8.35 14.97
N HIS A 43 23.15 -7.99 15.65
CA HIS A 43 23.41 -6.61 16.08
C HIS A 43 24.24 -5.77 15.09
N ARG A 44 24.73 -6.37 14.00
CA ARG A 44 25.58 -5.69 13.02
C ARG A 44 24.76 -5.06 11.93
N VAL A 45 24.97 -3.78 11.71
CA VAL A 45 24.48 -3.05 10.54
C VAL A 45 25.40 -3.38 9.36
N ARG A 46 24.81 -3.83 8.26
CA ARG A 46 25.51 -4.07 6.99
C ARG A 46 24.95 -3.10 5.96
N GLU A 47 25.83 -2.46 5.24
CA GLU A 47 25.49 -1.54 4.17
C GLU A 47 25.78 -2.16 2.80
N THR A 48 24.82 -2.06 1.90
CA THR A 48 24.98 -2.42 0.48
C THR A 48 25.03 -1.13 -0.31
N THR A 49 26.14 -0.91 -1.01
CA THR A 49 26.31 0.28 -1.85
C THR A 49 25.51 0.19 -3.15
N TYR A 50 25.22 1.34 -3.77
CA TYR A 50 24.62 1.37 -5.11
C TYR A 50 25.47 0.62 -6.13
N ALA A 51 26.81 0.70 -6.04
CA ALA A 51 27.71 -0.04 -6.92
C ALA A 51 27.53 -1.56 -6.77
N ALA A 52 27.46 -2.07 -5.54
CA ALA A 52 27.25 -3.50 -5.27
C ALA A 52 25.86 -3.96 -5.73
N LEU A 53 24.81 -3.18 -5.44
CA LEU A 53 23.43 -3.46 -5.86
C LEU A 53 23.31 -3.48 -7.39
N ARG A 54 23.91 -2.50 -8.08
CA ARG A 54 23.96 -2.42 -9.54
C ARG A 54 24.68 -3.61 -10.15
N ALA A 55 25.85 -4.00 -9.62
CA ALA A 55 26.58 -5.15 -10.12
C ALA A 55 25.75 -6.45 -9.98
N MET A 56 25.08 -6.66 -8.84
CA MET A 56 24.19 -7.80 -8.63
C MET A 56 23.02 -7.78 -9.64
N ALA A 57 22.35 -6.64 -9.80
CA ALA A 57 21.24 -6.48 -10.72
C ALA A 57 21.66 -6.68 -12.19
N CYS A 58 22.83 -6.19 -12.61
CA CYS A 58 23.35 -6.40 -13.95
C CYS A 58 23.65 -7.88 -14.22
N ARG A 59 24.28 -8.59 -13.27
CA ARG A 59 24.53 -10.03 -13.37
C ARG A 59 23.22 -10.82 -13.50
N LEU A 60 22.22 -10.46 -12.70
CA LEU A 60 20.91 -11.09 -12.77
C LEU A 60 20.19 -10.76 -14.10
N ALA A 61 20.27 -9.52 -14.58
CA ALA A 61 19.73 -9.11 -15.88
C ALA A 61 20.32 -9.94 -17.03
N ASN A 62 21.65 -10.08 -17.06
CA ASN A 62 22.34 -10.90 -18.05
C ASN A 62 21.98 -12.39 -17.92
N THR A 63 21.79 -12.89 -16.70
CA THR A 63 21.33 -14.27 -16.46
C THR A 63 19.91 -14.48 -17.01
N LEU A 64 18.98 -13.56 -16.74
CA LEU A 64 17.62 -13.61 -17.26
C LEU A 64 17.60 -13.65 -18.80
N LEU A 65 18.35 -12.77 -19.45
CA LEU A 65 18.47 -12.73 -20.92
C LEU A 65 19.06 -14.03 -21.49
N ALA A 66 20.11 -14.58 -20.85
CA ALA A 66 20.73 -15.84 -21.27
C ALA A 66 19.77 -17.03 -21.20
N HIS A 67 18.72 -16.94 -20.34
CA HIS A 67 17.67 -17.96 -20.24
C HIS A 67 16.39 -17.59 -21.03
N GLY A 68 16.48 -16.61 -21.95
CA GLY A 68 15.39 -16.25 -22.85
C GLY A 68 14.29 -15.41 -22.21
N VAL A 69 14.55 -14.74 -21.08
CA VAL A 69 13.64 -13.78 -20.44
C VAL A 69 14.03 -12.38 -20.91
N GLY A 70 13.14 -11.67 -21.58
CA GLY A 70 13.42 -10.39 -22.22
C GLY A 70 12.33 -9.32 -22.00
N PRO A 71 12.36 -8.25 -22.82
CA PRO A 71 11.39 -7.16 -22.71
C PRO A 71 9.95 -7.65 -22.79
N GLY A 72 9.10 -7.12 -21.88
CA GLY A 72 7.68 -7.48 -21.81
C GLY A 72 7.38 -8.82 -21.12
N ASP A 73 8.38 -9.67 -20.84
CA ASP A 73 8.19 -10.88 -20.04
C ASP A 73 7.96 -10.53 -18.56
N ARG A 74 7.30 -11.42 -17.82
CA ARG A 74 7.02 -11.24 -16.39
C ARG A 74 8.04 -12.02 -15.57
N VAL A 75 8.70 -11.29 -14.65
CA VAL A 75 9.65 -11.84 -13.67
C VAL A 75 9.00 -11.80 -12.30
N ALA A 76 8.56 -12.95 -11.82
CA ALA A 76 7.97 -13.10 -10.50
C ALA A 76 9.05 -13.02 -9.42
N ILE A 77 8.76 -12.30 -8.33
CA ILE A 77 9.66 -12.06 -7.21
C ILE A 77 8.92 -12.45 -5.94
N LEU A 78 9.23 -13.63 -5.41
CA LEU A 78 8.63 -14.20 -4.20
C LEU A 78 9.69 -14.23 -3.10
N LEU A 79 10.12 -13.06 -2.67
CA LEU A 79 11.17 -12.85 -1.68
C LEU A 79 10.74 -11.81 -0.64
N PRO A 80 11.19 -11.93 0.62
CA PRO A 80 10.98 -10.90 1.63
C PRO A 80 11.85 -9.67 1.36
N GLN A 81 11.81 -8.67 2.26
CA GLN A 81 12.72 -7.53 2.21
C GLN A 81 14.18 -7.98 2.38
N MET A 82 14.95 -7.95 1.30
CA MET A 82 16.38 -8.26 1.27
C MET A 82 17.05 -7.64 0.05
N VAL A 83 18.37 -7.71 -0.02
CA VAL A 83 19.16 -7.11 -1.11
C VAL A 83 18.79 -7.74 -2.45
N GLU A 84 18.61 -9.05 -2.49
CA GLU A 84 18.26 -9.83 -3.67
C GLU A 84 16.89 -9.45 -4.24
N THR A 85 15.94 -9.07 -3.38
CA THR A 85 14.62 -8.56 -3.80
C THR A 85 14.76 -7.26 -4.57
N ALA A 86 15.52 -6.31 -4.03
CA ALA A 86 15.79 -5.04 -4.73
C ALA A 86 16.56 -5.27 -6.04
N ALA A 87 17.56 -6.15 -6.03
CA ALA A 87 18.30 -6.51 -7.23
C ALA A 87 17.41 -7.17 -8.30
N ALA A 88 16.45 -8.02 -7.89
CA ALA A 88 15.50 -8.66 -8.79
C ALA A 88 14.57 -7.65 -9.48
N HIS A 89 14.04 -6.70 -8.73
CA HIS A 89 13.26 -5.59 -9.29
C HIS A 89 14.09 -4.78 -10.30
N ILE A 90 15.30 -4.37 -9.90
CA ILE A 90 16.19 -3.58 -10.77
C ILE A 90 16.56 -4.36 -12.03
N ALA A 91 16.85 -5.66 -11.93
CA ALA A 91 17.20 -6.51 -13.07
C ALA A 91 16.04 -6.64 -14.06
N ALA A 92 14.80 -6.85 -13.57
CA ALA A 92 13.61 -6.89 -14.41
C ALA A 92 13.41 -5.57 -15.18
N TYR A 93 13.47 -4.43 -14.50
CA TYR A 93 13.36 -3.11 -15.15
C TYR A 93 14.50 -2.87 -16.15
N ARG A 94 15.71 -3.33 -15.84
CA ARG A 94 16.91 -3.14 -16.66
C ARG A 94 16.80 -3.78 -18.03
N ILE A 95 16.13 -4.93 -18.12
CA ILE A 95 15.90 -5.64 -19.39
C ILE A 95 14.57 -5.28 -20.04
N GLY A 96 13.79 -4.32 -19.50
CA GLY A 96 12.43 -3.99 -19.97
C GLY A 96 11.40 -5.07 -19.69
N ALA A 97 11.65 -5.98 -18.75
CA ALA A 97 10.68 -6.95 -18.27
C ALA A 97 9.78 -6.34 -17.20
N ILE A 98 8.66 -7.00 -16.96
CA ILE A 98 7.64 -6.58 -15.98
C ILE A 98 7.89 -7.32 -14.66
N ALA A 99 8.23 -6.60 -13.60
CA ALA A 99 8.36 -7.18 -12.27
C ALA A 99 6.97 -7.56 -11.72
N LEU A 100 6.84 -8.77 -11.20
CA LEU A 100 5.65 -9.30 -10.54
C LEU A 100 5.98 -9.59 -9.08
N PRO A 101 5.86 -8.61 -8.17
CA PRO A 101 6.07 -8.84 -6.75
C PRO A 101 4.99 -9.75 -6.18
N MET A 102 5.41 -10.74 -5.41
CA MET A 102 4.54 -11.71 -4.75
C MET A 102 4.88 -11.81 -3.26
N PHE A 103 3.86 -11.83 -2.42
CA PHE A 103 4.02 -11.88 -0.98
C PHE A 103 4.50 -13.26 -0.52
N PRO A 104 5.63 -13.35 0.24
CA PRO A 104 6.20 -14.63 0.66
C PRO A 104 5.28 -15.54 1.48
N LEU A 105 4.24 -14.97 2.12
CA LEU A 105 3.26 -15.72 2.89
C LEU A 105 2.09 -16.26 2.04
N PHE A 106 2.05 -16.03 0.74
CA PHE A 106 1.05 -16.67 -0.12
C PHE A 106 1.16 -18.19 -0.04
N GLY A 107 0.00 -18.85 -0.01
CA GLY A 107 -0.10 -20.29 -0.18
C GLY A 107 0.03 -20.73 -1.65
N PRO A 108 0.16 -22.04 -1.91
CA PRO A 108 0.36 -22.60 -3.26
C PRO A 108 -0.68 -22.10 -4.28
N ASP A 109 -1.97 -22.14 -3.97
CA ASP A 109 -3.04 -21.72 -4.90
C ASP A 109 -2.92 -20.25 -5.30
N ALA A 110 -2.58 -19.38 -4.35
CA ALA A 110 -2.40 -17.95 -4.61
C ALA A 110 -1.16 -17.69 -5.48
N ILE A 111 -0.12 -18.48 -5.35
CA ILE A 111 1.09 -18.45 -6.17
C ILE A 111 0.76 -18.96 -7.57
N ALA A 112 0.13 -20.15 -7.68
CA ALA A 112 -0.26 -20.78 -8.93
C ALA A 112 -1.11 -19.84 -9.80
N TYR A 113 -2.15 -19.24 -9.20
CA TYR A 113 -3.01 -18.30 -9.92
C TYR A 113 -2.21 -17.15 -10.54
N ARG A 114 -1.32 -16.51 -9.77
CA ARG A 114 -0.55 -15.34 -10.25
C ARG A 114 0.48 -15.71 -11.31
N LEU A 115 1.15 -16.83 -11.15
CA LEU A 115 2.11 -17.33 -12.13
C LEU A 115 1.42 -17.67 -13.46
N THR A 116 0.25 -18.33 -13.39
CA THR A 116 -0.53 -18.74 -14.57
C THR A 116 -1.17 -17.53 -15.27
N ASP A 117 -1.90 -16.67 -14.53
CA ASP A 117 -2.58 -15.51 -15.10
C ASP A 117 -1.59 -14.49 -15.70
N SER A 118 -0.45 -14.28 -15.04
CA SER A 118 0.59 -13.40 -15.58
C SER A 118 1.39 -14.04 -16.70
N GLY A 119 1.44 -15.36 -16.79
CA GLY A 119 2.34 -16.11 -17.66
C GLY A 119 3.81 -15.81 -17.35
N ALA A 120 4.20 -15.85 -16.08
CA ALA A 120 5.56 -15.55 -15.65
C ALA A 120 6.59 -16.45 -16.33
N ARG A 121 7.70 -15.86 -16.79
CA ARG A 121 8.79 -16.56 -17.48
C ARG A 121 9.93 -16.92 -16.53
N ALA A 122 10.07 -16.17 -15.43
CA ALA A 122 11.03 -16.44 -14.38
C ALA A 122 10.40 -16.24 -13.00
N LEU A 123 10.91 -16.96 -12.02
CA LEU A 123 10.63 -16.79 -10.60
C LEU A 123 11.94 -16.68 -9.84
N ILE A 124 12.07 -15.63 -9.04
CA ILE A 124 13.16 -15.44 -8.09
C ILE A 124 12.57 -15.59 -6.70
N THR A 125 13.10 -16.55 -5.93
CA THR A 125 12.52 -16.95 -4.66
C THR A 125 13.59 -17.44 -3.68
N ASP A 126 13.17 -17.99 -2.55
CA ASP A 126 13.99 -18.70 -1.56
C ASP A 126 13.55 -20.18 -1.44
N PRO A 127 14.23 -21.02 -0.65
CA PRO A 127 13.83 -22.42 -0.45
C PRO A 127 12.40 -22.59 0.06
N ASP A 128 11.92 -21.70 0.93
CA ASP A 128 10.53 -21.70 1.44
C ASP A 128 9.53 -21.48 0.29
N GLY A 129 9.86 -20.60 -0.66
CA GLY A 129 9.04 -20.35 -1.84
C GLY A 129 9.09 -21.50 -2.85
N VAL A 130 10.26 -22.13 -3.06
CA VAL A 130 10.37 -23.32 -3.93
C VAL A 130 9.51 -24.46 -3.43
N ALA A 131 9.49 -24.71 -2.12
CA ALA A 131 8.67 -25.75 -1.51
C ALA A 131 7.15 -25.57 -1.77
N LYS A 132 6.70 -24.35 -2.01
CA LYS A 132 5.30 -24.04 -2.34
C LYS A 132 4.94 -24.27 -3.81
N LEU A 133 5.91 -24.65 -4.65
CA LEU A 133 5.71 -24.92 -6.08
C LEU A 133 5.46 -26.38 -6.38
N ASP A 134 5.42 -27.26 -5.38
CA ASP A 134 5.19 -28.69 -5.59
C ASP A 134 3.78 -28.93 -6.17
N GLY A 135 3.74 -29.67 -7.28
CA GLY A 135 2.49 -29.93 -8.01
C GLY A 135 1.96 -28.77 -8.86
N LEU A 136 2.68 -27.67 -8.95
CA LEU A 136 2.31 -26.50 -9.76
C LEU A 136 3.12 -26.44 -11.06
N ASP A 137 2.51 -25.86 -12.12
CA ASP A 137 3.23 -25.47 -13.32
C ASP A 137 4.24 -24.39 -12.97
N ARG A 138 5.52 -24.68 -13.18
CA ARG A 138 6.62 -23.77 -12.86
C ARG A 138 6.98 -22.90 -14.06
N PRO A 139 7.41 -21.64 -13.81
CA PRO A 139 8.07 -20.85 -14.85
C PRO A 139 9.29 -21.59 -15.39
N PRO A 140 9.68 -21.34 -16.65
CA PRO A 140 10.85 -21.98 -17.27
C PRO A 140 12.16 -21.76 -16.52
N LEU A 141 12.29 -20.63 -15.80
CA LEU A 141 13.45 -20.30 -14.99
C LEU A 141 13.05 -20.07 -13.54
N VAL A 142 13.62 -20.84 -12.61
CA VAL A 142 13.48 -20.63 -11.17
C VAL A 142 14.87 -20.46 -10.56
N LEU A 143 15.10 -19.31 -9.89
CA LEU A 143 16.32 -19.00 -9.15
C LEU A 143 15.98 -18.91 -7.66
N SER A 144 16.73 -19.65 -6.81
CA SER A 144 16.55 -19.67 -5.36
C SER A 144 17.72 -19.01 -4.64
N VAL A 145 17.43 -18.09 -3.73
CA VAL A 145 18.42 -17.53 -2.79
C VAL A 145 18.61 -18.55 -1.66
N GLY A 146 19.52 -19.47 -1.91
CA GLY A 146 19.79 -20.64 -1.10
C GLY A 146 19.43 -21.94 -1.83
N PRO A 147 20.04 -23.07 -1.40
CA PRO A 147 19.88 -24.36 -2.07
C PRO A 147 18.42 -24.84 -2.02
N ALA A 148 17.86 -25.19 -3.19
CA ALA A 148 16.51 -25.76 -3.28
C ALA A 148 16.39 -26.73 -4.47
N PRO A 149 15.69 -27.87 -4.32
CA PRO A 149 15.51 -28.83 -5.41
C PRO A 149 14.78 -28.23 -6.62
N GLY A 150 15.29 -28.47 -7.82
CA GLY A 150 14.64 -28.02 -9.07
C GLY A 150 14.71 -26.51 -9.32
N ALA A 151 15.54 -25.78 -8.59
CA ALA A 151 15.86 -24.39 -8.83
C ALA A 151 17.38 -24.19 -9.02
N LEU A 152 17.76 -23.19 -9.79
CA LEU A 152 19.17 -22.76 -9.90
C LEU A 152 19.56 -21.97 -8.65
N ASP A 153 20.76 -22.18 -8.13
CA ASP A 153 21.29 -21.36 -7.05
C ASP A 153 21.49 -19.91 -7.55
N PHE A 154 20.85 -18.97 -6.88
CA PHE A 154 20.86 -17.55 -7.27
C PHE A 154 22.28 -17.00 -7.36
N HIS A 155 23.03 -17.06 -6.25
CA HIS A 155 24.35 -16.44 -6.18
C HIS A 155 25.38 -17.11 -7.10
N GLY A 156 25.43 -18.44 -7.12
CA GLY A 156 26.34 -19.19 -7.99
C GLY A 156 26.02 -19.00 -9.47
N THR A 157 24.75 -18.86 -9.82
CA THR A 157 24.33 -18.63 -11.21
C THR A 157 24.68 -17.23 -11.68
N ILE A 158 24.31 -16.19 -10.93
CA ILE A 158 24.60 -14.80 -11.34
C ILE A 158 26.09 -14.47 -11.29
N ALA A 159 26.89 -15.14 -10.44
CA ALA A 159 28.33 -14.90 -10.35
C ALA A 159 29.07 -15.15 -11.67
N ARG A 160 28.51 -15.99 -12.54
CA ARG A 160 29.09 -16.34 -13.87
C ARG A 160 28.78 -15.29 -14.94
N ALA A 161 27.79 -14.41 -14.69
CA ALA A 161 27.39 -13.38 -15.64
C ALA A 161 28.19 -12.08 -15.46
N SER A 162 28.29 -11.28 -16.53
CA SER A 162 28.94 -9.97 -16.47
C SER A 162 28.26 -9.03 -15.48
N PRO A 163 29.01 -8.24 -14.69
CA PRO A 163 28.44 -7.14 -13.89
C PRO A 163 28.04 -5.93 -14.73
N ASP A 164 28.39 -5.91 -16.01
CA ASP A 164 28.07 -4.83 -16.93
C ASP A 164 26.86 -5.19 -17.78
N HIS A 165 25.91 -4.29 -17.83
CA HIS A 165 24.68 -4.44 -18.62
C HIS A 165 24.16 -3.06 -19.04
N THR A 166 23.87 -2.89 -20.32
CA THR A 166 23.21 -1.68 -20.83
C THR A 166 21.71 -1.75 -20.56
N CYS A 167 21.21 -0.77 -19.80
CA CYS A 167 19.79 -0.70 -19.47
C CYS A 167 18.93 -0.48 -20.72
N ALA A 168 17.85 -1.23 -20.85
CA ALA A 168 16.89 -1.08 -21.95
C ALA A 168 16.37 0.37 -22.04
N ASP A 169 16.25 0.86 -23.27
CA ASP A 169 15.70 2.18 -23.54
C ASP A 169 14.17 2.10 -23.63
N THR A 170 13.50 2.14 -22.47
CA THR A 170 12.05 2.06 -22.37
C THR A 170 11.37 3.42 -22.50
N ALA A 171 10.15 3.45 -23.03
CA ALA A 171 9.28 4.60 -22.90
C ALA A 171 8.77 4.72 -21.44
N ALA A 172 8.41 5.94 -21.04
CA ALA A 172 7.83 6.17 -19.71
C ALA A 172 6.51 5.39 -19.50
N ASP A 173 5.75 5.16 -20.58
CA ASP A 173 4.49 4.42 -20.56
C ASP A 173 4.64 2.91 -20.81
N ASP A 174 5.86 2.39 -21.02
CA ASP A 174 6.05 0.95 -21.12
C ASP A 174 5.72 0.26 -19.78
N PRO A 175 5.10 -0.94 -19.84
CA PRO A 175 4.80 -1.74 -18.66
C PRO A 175 6.05 -2.07 -17.83
N ALA A 176 5.98 -1.94 -16.51
CA ALA A 176 7.12 -2.19 -15.62
C ALA A 176 6.78 -3.05 -14.40
N ILE A 177 5.58 -2.90 -13.82
CA ILE A 177 5.19 -3.60 -12.60
C ILE A 177 3.78 -4.17 -12.77
N LEU A 178 3.59 -5.42 -12.36
CA LEU A 178 2.29 -6.08 -12.31
C LEU A 178 1.99 -6.50 -10.87
N MET A 179 1.09 -5.78 -10.20
CA MET A 179 0.71 -6.03 -8.81
C MET A 179 -0.70 -6.59 -8.72
N TYR A 180 -0.87 -7.74 -8.05
CA TYR A 180 -2.18 -8.33 -7.84
C TYR A 180 -2.83 -7.82 -6.56
N THR A 181 -4.01 -7.23 -6.69
CA THR A 181 -4.85 -6.78 -5.58
C THR A 181 -5.97 -7.78 -5.30
N SER A 182 -6.31 -7.97 -4.02
CA SER A 182 -7.50 -8.72 -3.63
C SER A 182 -8.74 -7.89 -4.00
N GLY A 183 -9.44 -8.29 -5.05
CA GLY A 183 -10.73 -7.68 -5.38
C GLY A 183 -11.80 -8.06 -4.33
N THR A 184 -12.75 -7.16 -4.07
CA THR A 184 -13.93 -7.44 -3.22
C THR A 184 -14.85 -8.50 -3.84
N THR A 185 -14.74 -8.76 -5.14
CA THR A 185 -15.64 -9.62 -5.91
C THR A 185 -14.87 -10.59 -6.80
N GLY A 186 -14.24 -11.64 -6.26
CA GLY A 186 -13.69 -12.73 -7.07
C GLY A 186 -12.16 -12.88 -7.02
N GLN A 187 -11.58 -13.36 -8.12
CA GLN A 187 -10.13 -13.59 -8.24
C GLN A 187 -9.35 -12.27 -8.18
N PRO A 188 -8.10 -12.29 -7.65
CA PRO A 188 -7.23 -11.14 -7.62
C PRO A 188 -7.03 -10.53 -9.01
N LYS A 189 -7.01 -9.20 -9.10
CA LYS A 189 -6.79 -8.47 -10.36
C LYS A 189 -5.36 -7.96 -10.43
N GLY A 190 -4.69 -8.21 -11.55
CA GLY A 190 -3.36 -7.67 -11.81
C GLY A 190 -3.44 -6.21 -12.25
N VAL A 191 -2.90 -5.29 -11.47
CA VAL A 191 -2.77 -3.86 -11.79
C VAL A 191 -1.44 -3.68 -12.52
N LEU A 192 -1.49 -3.25 -13.78
CA LEU A 192 -0.31 -3.01 -14.61
C LEU A 192 0.10 -1.55 -14.52
N GLN A 193 1.30 -1.31 -14.01
CA GLN A 193 1.90 0.01 -13.87
C GLN A 193 3.01 0.23 -14.90
N ALA A 194 3.14 1.47 -15.37
CA ALA A 194 4.19 1.89 -16.30
C ALA A 194 5.49 2.28 -15.56
N HIS A 195 6.59 2.42 -16.29
CA HIS A 195 7.84 2.94 -15.73
C HIS A 195 7.68 4.31 -15.06
N ARG A 196 6.82 5.19 -15.59
CA ARG A 196 6.55 6.53 -15.05
C ARG A 196 5.95 6.54 -13.64
N ILE A 197 5.47 5.40 -13.12
CA ILE A 197 4.92 5.30 -11.77
C ILE A 197 5.90 5.82 -10.71
N VAL A 198 7.20 5.60 -10.90
CA VAL A 198 8.23 6.08 -9.97
C VAL A 198 8.22 7.61 -9.86
N LEU A 199 7.96 8.32 -10.95
CA LEU A 199 7.83 9.79 -10.93
C LEU A 199 6.46 10.19 -10.37
N GLY A 200 5.40 9.44 -10.73
CA GLY A 200 4.03 9.71 -10.29
C GLY A 200 3.81 9.57 -8.79
N MET A 201 4.54 8.67 -8.11
CA MET A 201 4.38 8.46 -6.67
C MET A 201 5.10 9.51 -5.80
N LEU A 202 6.10 10.24 -6.34
CA LEU A 202 6.97 11.11 -5.54
C LEU A 202 6.23 12.15 -4.69
N PRO A 203 5.24 12.89 -5.20
CA PRO A 203 4.53 13.86 -4.36
C PRO A 203 3.85 13.25 -3.15
N GLY A 204 3.30 12.03 -3.31
CA GLY A 204 2.65 11.27 -2.25
C GLY A 204 3.60 10.70 -1.20
N VAL A 205 4.89 10.62 -1.50
CA VAL A 205 5.92 10.19 -0.54
C VAL A 205 6.68 11.39 0.04
N GLU A 206 7.10 12.31 -0.81
CA GLU A 206 7.91 13.46 -0.39
C GLU A 206 7.17 14.35 0.62
N LEU A 207 5.89 14.63 0.38
CA LEU A 207 5.13 15.56 1.21
C LEU A 207 4.85 15.01 2.62
N PRO A 208 4.28 13.78 2.81
CA PRO A 208 4.07 13.20 4.13
C PRO A 208 5.36 12.97 4.91
N HIS A 209 6.48 12.78 4.21
CA HIS A 209 7.79 12.67 4.83
C HIS A 209 8.53 14.01 4.95
N ASP A 210 7.77 15.11 5.08
CA ASP A 210 8.27 16.47 5.30
C ASP A 210 9.32 16.88 4.27
N PHE A 211 8.92 16.79 2.99
CA PHE A 211 9.77 17.09 1.83
C PHE A 211 11.04 16.22 1.76
N LEU A 212 10.86 14.90 1.86
CA LEU A 212 11.94 13.93 1.59
C LEU A 212 12.55 14.21 0.17
N PRO A 213 13.89 14.18 -0.02
CA PRO A 213 14.91 13.84 0.95
C PRO A 213 15.44 15.03 1.74
N ALA A 214 15.89 14.77 2.96
CA ALA A 214 16.71 15.67 3.75
C ALA A 214 18.04 15.00 4.13
N PRO A 215 19.10 15.75 4.43
CA PRO A 215 20.40 15.18 4.81
C PRO A 215 20.28 14.19 5.98
N GLY A 216 20.84 13.01 5.81
CA GLY A 216 20.84 11.95 6.81
C GLY A 216 19.55 11.13 6.88
N ASP A 217 18.59 11.34 5.98
CA ASP A 217 17.39 10.50 5.92
C ASP A 217 17.74 9.04 5.68
N ARG A 218 16.99 8.15 6.36
CA ARG A 218 16.98 6.70 6.18
C ARG A 218 15.53 6.25 6.28
N LEU A 219 15.07 5.57 5.26
CA LEU A 219 13.66 5.20 5.11
C LEU A 219 13.44 3.73 5.49
N TRP A 220 12.34 3.45 6.18
CA TRP A 220 11.98 2.09 6.58
C TRP A 220 10.47 1.88 6.66
N THR A 221 10.05 0.62 6.49
CA THR A 221 8.70 0.13 6.76
C THR A 221 8.72 -1.35 7.16
N PRO A 222 7.82 -1.81 8.05
CA PRO A 222 7.59 -3.23 8.24
C PRO A 222 6.73 -3.87 7.14
N ALA A 223 6.12 -3.07 6.25
CA ALA A 223 5.32 -3.57 5.15
C ALA A 223 6.21 -4.27 4.11
N ASP A 224 5.78 -5.45 3.66
CA ASP A 224 6.51 -6.22 2.65
C ASP A 224 6.59 -5.46 1.31
N TRP A 225 7.71 -5.61 0.59
CA TRP A 225 7.92 -4.97 -0.71
C TRP A 225 7.12 -5.60 -1.85
N ALA A 226 6.33 -6.63 -1.58
CA ALA A 226 5.32 -7.14 -2.51
C ALA A 226 4.04 -6.28 -2.55
N TRP A 227 3.86 -5.36 -1.60
CA TRP A 227 2.73 -4.44 -1.53
C TRP A 227 3.10 -3.04 -1.99
N ALA A 228 2.10 -2.29 -2.49
CA ALA A 228 2.31 -0.91 -2.93
C ALA A 228 3.01 -0.07 -1.85
N GLY A 229 2.55 -0.12 -0.61
CA GLY A 229 3.13 0.63 0.50
C GLY A 229 4.60 0.32 0.78
N GLY A 230 5.03 -0.94 0.63
CA GLY A 230 6.44 -1.30 0.80
C GLY A 230 7.30 -0.97 -0.42
N LEU A 231 6.79 -1.27 -1.62
CA LEU A 231 7.52 -1.11 -2.87
C LEU A 231 7.49 0.33 -3.39
N LEU A 232 6.28 0.87 -3.58
CA LEU A 232 6.08 2.16 -4.23
C LEU A 232 6.23 3.34 -3.26
N ASP A 233 6.01 3.13 -1.96
CA ASP A 233 6.04 4.23 -1.00
C ASP A 233 7.32 4.25 -0.15
N VAL A 234 8.17 3.18 -0.22
CA VAL A 234 9.43 3.09 0.53
C VAL A 234 10.61 2.69 -0.33
N LEU A 235 10.63 1.48 -0.93
CA LEU A 235 11.81 0.99 -1.62
C LEU A 235 12.19 1.87 -2.83
N LEU A 236 11.27 1.99 -3.78
CA LEU A 236 11.58 2.70 -5.03
C LEU A 236 11.81 4.21 -4.82
N PRO A 237 11.02 4.95 -4.00
CA PRO A 237 11.30 6.37 -3.77
C PRO A 237 12.57 6.60 -2.95
N GLY A 238 12.88 5.73 -1.97
CA GLY A 238 14.15 5.80 -1.25
C GLY A 238 15.33 5.68 -2.21
N LEU A 239 15.34 4.64 -3.03
CA LEU A 239 16.38 4.44 -4.04
C LEU A 239 16.41 5.56 -5.10
N PHE A 240 15.25 6.10 -5.50
CA PHE A 240 15.17 7.21 -6.46
C PHE A 240 15.85 8.50 -5.94
N HIS A 241 15.71 8.76 -4.65
CA HIS A 241 16.28 9.94 -3.99
C HIS A 241 17.72 9.75 -3.47
N GLY A 242 18.28 8.55 -3.59
CA GLY A 242 19.58 8.26 -2.98
C GLY A 242 19.51 8.15 -1.45
N VAL A 243 18.32 7.94 -0.88
CA VAL A 243 18.10 7.74 0.55
C VAL A 243 18.23 6.26 0.87
N PRO A 244 19.12 5.87 1.81
CA PRO A 244 19.25 4.47 2.20
C PRO A 244 17.94 3.89 2.73
N VAL A 245 17.56 2.70 2.24
CA VAL A 245 16.38 1.98 2.68
C VAL A 245 16.80 0.82 3.58
N VAL A 246 16.16 0.73 4.76
CA VAL A 246 16.40 -0.39 5.67
C VAL A 246 15.56 -1.57 5.23
N ALA A 247 16.20 -2.72 5.04
CA ALA A 247 15.59 -4.00 4.69
C ALA A 247 15.66 -4.95 5.89
N HIS A 248 14.51 -5.45 6.32
CA HIS A 248 14.44 -6.41 7.41
C HIS A 248 13.24 -7.34 7.25
N ARG A 249 13.48 -8.64 7.39
CA ARG A 249 12.44 -9.66 7.36
C ARG A 249 11.93 -9.94 8.76
N PHE A 250 10.69 -9.56 9.08
CA PHE A 250 9.97 -10.12 10.22
C PHE A 250 9.29 -11.42 9.80
N ARG A 251 9.54 -12.52 10.53
CA ARG A 251 8.70 -13.73 10.40
C ARG A 251 7.31 -13.50 10.98
N LYS A 252 7.26 -12.78 12.08
CA LYS A 252 6.08 -12.20 12.73
C LYS A 252 6.48 -10.84 13.24
N PHE A 253 5.67 -9.81 12.99
CA PHE A 253 5.98 -8.46 13.45
C PHE A 253 6.09 -8.41 14.97
N ASP A 254 7.25 -7.96 15.46
CA ASP A 254 7.53 -7.71 16.87
C ASP A 254 7.74 -6.22 17.09
N PRO A 255 6.86 -5.56 17.87
CA PRO A 255 6.96 -4.12 18.13
C PRO A 255 8.25 -3.67 18.81
N ALA A 256 8.79 -4.46 19.74
CA ALA A 256 10.01 -4.11 20.47
C ALA A 256 11.25 -4.27 19.56
N GLU A 257 11.28 -5.34 18.76
CA GLU A 257 12.32 -5.53 17.74
C GLU A 257 12.26 -4.42 16.68
N ALA A 258 11.08 -4.01 16.24
CA ALA A 258 10.89 -2.91 15.28
C ALA A 258 11.41 -1.58 15.84
N ALA A 259 11.11 -1.25 17.09
CA ALA A 259 11.64 -0.06 17.76
C ALA A 259 13.18 -0.10 17.88
N ALA A 260 13.73 -1.23 18.28
CA ALA A 260 15.17 -1.43 18.39
C ALA A 260 15.86 -1.37 17.01
N LEU A 261 15.23 -1.92 15.97
CA LEU A 261 15.72 -1.84 14.58
C LEU A 261 15.79 -0.38 14.12
N MET A 262 14.73 0.40 14.31
CA MET A 262 14.71 1.81 13.90
C MET A 262 15.84 2.61 14.54
N ILE A 263 16.10 2.40 15.83
CA ILE A 263 17.18 3.06 16.55
C ILE A 263 18.55 2.61 16.01
N ARG A 264 18.78 1.30 15.90
CA ARG A 264 20.07 0.73 15.47
C ARG A 264 20.44 1.06 14.04
N ALA A 265 19.47 1.02 13.12
CA ALA A 265 19.68 1.37 11.72
C ALA A 265 19.67 2.88 11.49
N GLY A 266 19.39 3.69 12.51
CA GLY A 266 19.31 5.14 12.39
C GLY A 266 18.18 5.60 11.46
N VAL A 267 17.04 4.91 11.49
CA VAL A 267 15.85 5.29 10.72
C VAL A 267 15.39 6.68 11.14
N ARG A 268 15.09 7.52 10.18
CA ARG A 268 14.56 8.88 10.39
C ARG A 268 13.17 9.06 9.81
N ASN A 269 12.83 8.25 8.84
CA ASN A 269 11.56 8.33 8.11
C ASN A 269 10.94 6.93 8.10
N ALA A 270 9.70 6.80 8.56
CA ALA A 270 9.03 5.51 8.58
C ALA A 270 7.63 5.57 7.96
N PHE A 271 7.33 4.62 7.09
CA PHE A 271 5.95 4.28 6.76
C PHE A 271 5.51 3.15 7.69
N LEU A 272 4.56 3.43 8.56
CA LEU A 272 4.03 2.47 9.53
C LEU A 272 2.54 2.20 9.26
N PRO A 273 2.18 1.02 8.76
CA PRO A 273 0.78 0.64 8.59
C PRO A 273 0.00 0.73 9.92
N PRO A 274 -1.31 1.05 9.90
CA PRO A 274 -2.13 1.17 11.10
C PRO A 274 -2.06 -0.03 12.03
N THR A 275 -2.02 -1.23 11.49
CA THR A 275 -1.87 -2.48 12.27
C THR A 275 -0.56 -2.49 13.07
N ALA A 276 0.56 -2.09 12.46
CA ALA A 276 1.85 -2.00 13.15
C ALA A 276 1.80 -0.95 14.27
N LEU A 277 1.24 0.23 14.02
CA LEU A 277 1.06 1.28 15.03
C LEU A 277 0.20 0.82 16.21
N LYS A 278 -0.93 0.13 15.95
CA LYS A 278 -1.80 -0.46 16.99
C LYS A 278 -1.02 -1.47 17.86
N MET A 279 -0.23 -2.35 17.23
CA MET A 279 0.61 -3.33 17.95
C MET A 279 1.70 -2.66 18.77
N MET A 280 2.38 -1.64 18.22
CA MET A 280 3.41 -0.86 18.92
C MET A 280 2.85 -0.11 20.13
N ARG A 281 1.66 0.47 20.00
CA ARG A 281 0.94 1.11 21.10
C ARG A 281 0.59 0.12 22.21
N THR A 282 0.01 -1.03 21.83
CA THR A 282 -0.37 -2.09 22.78
C THR A 282 0.84 -2.65 23.54
N ALA A 283 1.98 -2.78 22.86
CA ALA A 283 3.22 -3.24 23.46
C ALA A 283 3.91 -2.19 24.34
N GLY A 284 3.48 -0.93 24.30
CA GLY A 284 4.07 0.14 25.10
C GLY A 284 5.54 0.39 24.76
N ILE A 285 5.90 0.47 23.47
CA ILE A 285 7.30 0.66 23.07
C ILE A 285 7.89 1.96 23.62
N SER A 286 9.19 1.95 23.85
CA SER A 286 9.95 3.16 24.23
C SER A 286 9.95 4.20 23.10
N PRO A 287 10.13 5.50 23.41
CA PRO A 287 10.23 6.54 22.39
C PRO A 287 11.27 6.26 21.30
N VAL A 288 10.89 6.46 20.06
CA VAL A 288 11.73 6.34 18.86
C VAL A 288 11.63 7.65 18.10
N PRO A 289 12.49 8.63 18.35
CA PRO A 289 12.41 9.93 17.69
C PRO A 289 12.69 9.79 16.20
N LEU A 290 11.72 10.22 15.39
CA LEU A 290 11.79 10.21 13.92
C LEU A 290 11.69 11.64 13.38
N ARG A 291 12.10 11.85 12.14
CA ARG A 291 11.87 13.10 11.42
C ARG A 291 10.48 13.15 10.79
N SER A 292 9.98 12.00 10.34
CA SER A 292 8.64 11.89 9.78
C SER A 292 8.08 10.48 9.92
N VAL A 293 6.76 10.42 10.07
CA VAL A 293 5.99 9.18 10.05
C VAL A 293 4.83 9.34 9.08
N GLY A 294 4.76 8.45 8.09
CA GLY A 294 3.61 8.30 7.21
C GLY A 294 2.79 7.07 7.59
N SER A 295 1.48 7.11 7.42
CA SER A 295 0.60 5.96 7.59
C SER A 295 -0.58 6.01 6.62
N GLY A 296 -1.03 4.84 6.18
CA GLY A 296 -2.14 4.75 5.25
C GLY A 296 -2.66 3.32 5.09
N GLY A 297 -3.78 3.20 4.40
CA GLY A 297 -4.47 1.93 4.17
C GLY A 297 -5.71 1.71 5.03
N GLU A 298 -5.78 2.34 6.20
CA GLU A 298 -6.95 2.41 7.10
C GLU A 298 -6.88 3.73 7.88
N ARG A 299 -8.02 4.20 8.41
CA ARG A 299 -8.07 5.36 9.30
C ARG A 299 -7.42 5.05 10.64
N LEU A 300 -6.62 5.98 11.17
CA LEU A 300 -5.91 5.79 12.44
C LEU A 300 -6.77 6.07 13.68
N GLY A 301 -7.52 7.14 13.67
CA GLY A 301 -8.25 7.66 14.83
C GLY A 301 -7.35 8.45 15.80
N ASP A 302 -7.97 9.42 16.50
CA ASP A 302 -7.28 10.45 17.28
C ASP A 302 -6.37 9.88 18.37
N ALA A 303 -6.84 8.85 19.09
CA ALA A 303 -6.06 8.24 20.18
C ALA A 303 -4.74 7.58 19.73
N LEU A 304 -4.67 7.12 18.46
CA LEU A 304 -3.45 6.54 17.90
C LEU A 304 -2.53 7.65 17.36
N LEU A 305 -3.09 8.70 16.80
CA LEU A 305 -2.35 9.89 16.36
C LEU A 305 -1.67 10.61 17.54
N ASP A 306 -2.39 10.79 18.66
CA ASP A 306 -1.85 11.42 19.87
C ASP A 306 -0.74 10.58 20.52
N TRP A 307 -0.96 9.26 20.63
CA TRP A 307 0.08 8.34 21.08
C TRP A 307 1.32 8.39 20.19
N GLY A 308 1.13 8.37 18.88
CA GLY A 308 2.24 8.41 17.92
C GLY A 308 3.06 9.68 18.04
N ARG A 309 2.41 10.83 18.25
CA ARG A 309 3.12 12.10 18.50
C ARG A 309 4.03 12.03 19.72
N GLY A 310 3.57 11.40 20.81
CA GLY A 310 4.37 11.23 22.02
C GLY A 310 5.56 10.28 21.82
N VAL A 311 5.40 9.20 21.06
CA VAL A 311 6.42 8.18 20.85
C VAL A 311 7.45 8.56 19.79
N PHE A 312 7.00 9.15 18.66
CA PHE A 312 7.89 9.48 17.55
C PHE A 312 8.40 10.92 17.57
N GLY A 313 7.84 11.79 18.44
CA GLY A 313 8.21 13.19 18.54
C GLY A 313 7.69 14.06 17.39
N VAL A 314 6.90 13.50 16.47
CA VAL A 314 6.30 14.17 15.31
C VAL A 314 4.87 13.72 15.08
N ALA A 315 4.09 14.53 14.37
CA ALA A 315 2.76 14.11 13.92
C ALA A 315 2.88 12.97 12.89
N ILE A 316 1.95 12.02 12.95
CA ILE A 316 1.79 11.04 11.87
C ILE A 316 1.02 11.71 10.74
N ASN A 317 1.58 11.70 9.53
CA ASN A 317 0.89 12.15 8.33
C ASN A 317 0.12 10.97 7.72
N GLU A 318 -1.20 11.05 7.74
CA GLU A 318 -2.04 10.07 7.05
C GLU A 318 -2.02 10.33 5.54
N PHE A 319 -2.11 9.26 4.76
CA PHE A 319 -2.23 9.32 3.32
C PHE A 319 -3.16 8.23 2.78
N TYR A 320 -3.78 8.52 1.66
CA TYR A 320 -4.75 7.69 0.99
C TYR A 320 -4.35 7.44 -0.45
N GLY A 321 -4.56 6.21 -0.87
CA GLY A 321 -4.37 5.77 -2.25
C GLY A 321 -4.71 4.31 -2.44
N GLN A 322 -4.53 3.85 -3.65
CA GLN A 322 -4.78 2.47 -4.08
C GLN A 322 -3.67 2.01 -5.02
N THR A 323 -3.54 0.71 -5.22
CA THR A 323 -2.56 0.19 -6.18
C THR A 323 -2.75 0.77 -7.59
N GLU A 324 -3.99 1.12 -7.95
CA GLU A 324 -4.40 1.66 -9.25
C GLU A 324 -3.99 3.12 -9.50
N CYS A 325 -3.78 3.91 -8.44
CA CYS A 325 -3.46 5.34 -8.54
C CYS A 325 -2.35 5.79 -7.59
N ASN A 326 -1.74 4.86 -6.83
CA ASN A 326 -0.80 5.13 -5.75
C ASN A 326 -1.36 6.14 -4.74
N LEU A 327 -0.50 6.91 -4.06
CA LEU A 327 -0.90 7.91 -3.07
C LEU A 327 -1.40 9.18 -3.77
N THR A 328 -2.64 9.58 -3.50
CA THR A 328 -3.31 10.71 -4.17
C THR A 328 -3.71 11.84 -3.25
N VAL A 329 -3.98 11.53 -1.98
CA VAL A 329 -4.42 12.46 -0.94
C VAL A 329 -3.61 12.20 0.32
N GLY A 330 -3.27 13.24 1.07
CA GLY A 330 -2.61 13.04 2.34
C GLY A 330 -2.33 14.34 3.09
N GLN A 331 -1.67 14.16 4.21
CA GLN A 331 -1.37 15.20 5.18
C GLN A 331 0.12 15.59 5.11
N CYS A 332 0.39 16.83 5.48
CA CYS A 332 1.72 17.34 5.75
C CYS A 332 1.62 18.42 6.85
N HIS A 333 1.75 17.99 8.10
CA HIS A 333 1.56 18.86 9.26
C HIS A 333 2.56 20.03 9.32
N SER A 334 3.70 19.93 8.64
CA SER A 334 4.65 21.02 8.53
C SER A 334 4.24 22.09 7.49
N LEU A 335 3.21 21.82 6.68
CA LEU A 335 2.76 22.70 5.60
C LEU A 335 1.34 23.24 5.81
N PHE A 336 0.45 22.43 6.37
CA PHE A 336 -0.93 22.81 6.70
C PHE A 336 -1.48 21.95 7.84
N THR A 337 -2.49 22.47 8.54
CA THR A 337 -3.24 21.72 9.53
C THR A 337 -4.39 21.00 8.83
N PRO A 338 -4.43 19.65 8.81
CA PRO A 338 -5.54 18.91 8.24
C PRO A 338 -6.83 19.18 9.02
N ALA A 339 -7.97 19.18 8.34
CA ALA A 339 -9.27 19.21 9.01
C ALA A 339 -9.45 17.93 9.86
N PRO A 340 -10.08 18.01 11.05
CA PRO A 340 -10.31 16.85 11.89
C PRO A 340 -11.05 15.74 11.12
N GLY A 341 -10.52 14.52 11.20
CA GLY A 341 -11.12 13.35 10.54
C GLY A 341 -10.92 13.28 9.02
N SER A 342 -10.21 14.24 8.41
CA SER A 342 -9.89 14.18 6.99
C SER A 342 -8.62 13.37 6.72
N MET A 343 -8.54 12.77 5.53
CA MET A 343 -7.30 12.15 5.02
C MET A 343 -6.26 13.20 4.57
N GLY A 344 -6.61 14.49 4.60
CA GLY A 344 -5.80 15.59 4.09
C GLY A 344 -6.28 16.11 2.75
N ARG A 345 -5.34 16.58 1.93
CA ARG A 345 -5.60 17.23 0.62
C ARG A 345 -4.92 16.47 -0.50
N ALA A 346 -5.41 16.70 -1.73
CA ALA A 346 -4.78 16.15 -2.93
C ALA A 346 -3.30 16.52 -2.99
N PHE A 347 -2.41 15.57 -3.27
CA PHE A 347 -0.99 15.88 -3.44
C PHE A 347 -0.77 16.79 -4.66
N PRO A 348 0.28 17.61 -4.67
CA PRO A 348 0.65 18.42 -5.83
C PRO A 348 0.74 17.57 -7.10
N GLY A 349 0.14 18.05 -8.20
CA GLY A 349 0.05 17.31 -9.45
C GLY A 349 -1.14 16.36 -9.57
N PHE A 350 -1.87 16.11 -8.48
CA PHE A 350 -3.10 15.34 -8.53
C PHE A 350 -4.33 16.24 -8.59
N ASP A 351 -5.23 15.92 -9.49
CA ASP A 351 -6.57 16.49 -9.56
C ASP A 351 -7.55 15.44 -9.05
N VAL A 352 -7.94 15.58 -7.78
CA VAL A 352 -8.85 14.67 -7.07
C VAL A 352 -10.18 15.37 -6.86
N ALA A 353 -11.26 14.69 -7.17
CA ALA A 353 -12.61 15.18 -6.96
C ALA A 353 -13.47 14.13 -6.23
N VAL A 354 -14.53 14.59 -5.59
CA VAL A 354 -15.65 13.77 -5.16
C VAL A 354 -16.74 13.94 -6.20
N LEU A 355 -17.18 12.86 -6.82
CA LEU A 355 -18.14 12.87 -7.93
C LEU A 355 -19.51 12.34 -7.49
N ASP A 356 -20.58 13.00 -7.93
CA ASP A 356 -21.95 12.49 -7.80
C ASP A 356 -22.23 11.34 -8.79
N LEU A 357 -23.48 10.84 -8.79
CA LEU A 357 -23.90 9.76 -9.68
C LEU A 357 -23.85 10.15 -11.19
N ASP A 358 -23.94 11.44 -11.49
CA ASP A 358 -23.81 11.98 -12.85
C ASP A 358 -22.35 12.29 -13.23
N MET A 359 -21.39 11.89 -12.37
CA MET A 359 -19.95 12.15 -12.52
C MET A 359 -19.57 13.65 -12.51
N ARG A 360 -20.36 14.48 -11.79
CA ARG A 360 -20.04 15.91 -11.60
C ARG A 360 -19.33 16.10 -10.26
N PRO A 361 -18.28 16.95 -10.21
CA PRO A 361 -17.62 17.29 -8.95
C PRO A 361 -18.61 17.97 -7.98
N VAL A 362 -18.60 17.50 -6.73
CA VAL A 362 -19.41 18.06 -5.64
C VAL A 362 -18.53 18.44 -4.45
N VAL A 363 -18.98 19.42 -3.68
CA VAL A 363 -18.36 19.91 -2.44
C VAL A 363 -19.40 19.84 -1.33
N GLU A 364 -18.99 19.50 -0.10
CA GLU A 364 -19.86 19.30 1.07
C GLU A 364 -20.96 18.22 0.87
N GLN A 365 -20.77 17.38 -0.14
CA GLN A 365 -21.67 16.26 -0.42
C GLN A 365 -20.86 14.96 -0.53
N ALA A 366 -21.50 13.84 -0.15
CA ALA A 366 -20.94 12.53 -0.34
C ALA A 366 -20.96 12.12 -1.81
N GLY A 367 -19.89 11.50 -2.27
CA GLY A 367 -19.78 10.98 -3.62
C GLY A 367 -18.56 10.07 -3.76
N GLU A 368 -18.32 9.54 -4.95
CA GLU A 368 -17.16 8.69 -5.21
C GLU A 368 -15.90 9.52 -5.36
N ILE A 369 -14.85 9.18 -4.63
CA ILE A 369 -13.52 9.80 -4.78
C ILE A 369 -12.95 9.36 -6.14
N ALA A 370 -12.48 10.30 -6.93
CA ALA A 370 -11.94 10.02 -8.26
C ALA A 370 -10.68 10.85 -8.54
N VAL A 371 -9.78 10.28 -9.33
CA VAL A 371 -8.54 10.93 -9.76
C VAL A 371 -8.59 11.20 -11.25
N ARG A 372 -8.38 12.44 -11.66
CA ARG A 372 -8.44 12.87 -13.05
C ARG A 372 -7.27 12.30 -13.85
N ALA A 373 -7.57 11.75 -15.03
CA ALA A 373 -6.58 11.32 -16.01
C ALA A 373 -6.34 12.43 -17.08
N PRO A 374 -5.14 12.51 -17.70
CA PRO A 374 -4.00 11.66 -17.43
C PRO A 374 -3.25 12.07 -16.14
N ASN A 375 -2.70 11.08 -15.44
CA ASN A 375 -1.81 11.31 -14.30
C ASN A 375 -0.72 10.22 -14.31
N PRO A 376 0.56 10.52 -14.05
CA PRO A 376 1.64 9.54 -14.12
C PRO A 376 1.55 8.42 -13.08
N ALA A 377 0.81 8.63 -12.00
CA ALA A 377 0.59 7.60 -10.97
C ALA A 377 -0.52 6.60 -11.33
N LEU A 378 -1.33 6.88 -12.35
CA LEU A 378 -2.41 5.98 -12.73
C LEU A 378 -1.90 4.73 -13.44
N MET A 379 -2.53 3.60 -13.13
CA MET A 379 -2.29 2.34 -13.81
C MET A 379 -2.53 2.45 -15.31
N LEU A 380 -1.87 1.59 -16.08
CA LEU A 380 -2.16 1.44 -17.49
C LEU A 380 -3.51 0.75 -17.70
N ARG A 381 -3.72 -0.37 -17.03
CA ARG A 381 -4.93 -1.20 -17.08
C ARG A 381 -4.88 -2.33 -16.07
N TYR A 382 -5.98 -3.01 -15.89
CA TYR A 382 -5.95 -4.35 -15.30
C TYR A 382 -5.46 -5.38 -16.34
N TRP A 383 -4.59 -6.26 -15.89
CA TRP A 383 -4.04 -7.36 -16.69
C TRP A 383 -5.15 -8.31 -17.10
N ASN A 384 -5.19 -8.68 -18.37
CA ASN A 384 -6.18 -9.60 -18.96
C ASN A 384 -7.66 -9.27 -18.64
N ASN A 385 -7.98 -8.03 -18.21
CA ASN A 385 -9.33 -7.67 -17.78
C ASN A 385 -9.77 -6.27 -18.29
N PRO A 386 -10.09 -6.16 -19.60
CA PRO A 386 -10.50 -4.90 -20.19
C PRO A 386 -11.82 -4.37 -19.61
N ALA A 387 -12.75 -5.26 -19.23
CA ALA A 387 -14.02 -4.85 -18.63
C ALA A 387 -13.84 -4.20 -17.26
N ALA A 388 -12.94 -4.72 -16.40
CA ALA A 388 -12.60 -4.07 -15.14
C ALA A 388 -11.87 -2.74 -15.38
N THR A 389 -11.00 -2.67 -16.39
CA THR A 389 -10.30 -1.43 -16.76
C THR A 389 -11.30 -0.35 -17.16
N ALA A 390 -12.28 -0.65 -18.01
CA ALA A 390 -13.31 0.30 -18.43
C ALA A 390 -14.20 0.79 -17.27
N ARG A 391 -14.46 -0.06 -16.28
CA ARG A 391 -15.17 0.36 -15.04
C ARG A 391 -14.35 1.27 -14.16
N LYS A 392 -13.01 1.09 -14.14
CA LYS A 392 -12.09 1.85 -13.31
C LYS A 392 -11.71 3.20 -13.92
N LEU A 393 -11.50 3.24 -15.23
CA LEU A 393 -11.16 4.44 -16.00
C LEU A 393 -12.39 4.85 -16.81
N ARG A 394 -13.20 5.76 -16.28
CA ARG A 394 -14.49 6.15 -16.85
C ARG A 394 -14.45 7.57 -17.41
N PRO A 395 -14.92 7.80 -18.65
CA PRO A 395 -15.15 9.15 -19.15
C PRO A 395 -16.45 9.73 -18.54
N ASP A 396 -16.45 11.01 -18.21
CA ASP A 396 -17.66 11.78 -17.91
C ASP A 396 -18.35 12.24 -19.20
N ALA A 397 -19.45 12.99 -19.09
CA ALA A 397 -20.21 13.50 -20.22
C ALA A 397 -19.42 14.45 -21.14
N ALA A 398 -18.35 15.08 -20.62
CA ALA A 398 -17.43 15.94 -21.38
C ALA A 398 -16.27 15.15 -22.02
N GLY A 399 -16.20 13.84 -21.80
CA GLY A 399 -15.11 12.99 -22.28
C GLY A 399 -13.84 13.02 -21.39
N GLN A 400 -13.88 13.70 -20.24
CA GLN A 400 -12.79 13.68 -19.27
C GLN A 400 -12.75 12.31 -18.58
N VAL A 401 -11.61 11.63 -18.64
CA VAL A 401 -11.44 10.33 -17.97
C VAL A 401 -11.09 10.52 -16.49
N TRP A 402 -11.77 9.75 -15.65
CA TRP A 402 -11.54 9.67 -14.21
C TRP A 402 -11.18 8.23 -13.80
N CYS A 403 -10.19 8.09 -12.94
CA CYS A 403 -9.92 6.84 -12.24
C CYS A 403 -10.83 6.79 -11.00
N MET A 404 -11.87 5.99 -11.09
CA MET A 404 -12.86 5.79 -10.04
C MET A 404 -12.27 4.93 -8.93
N THR A 405 -12.27 5.40 -7.69
CA THR A 405 -11.64 4.63 -6.60
C THR A 405 -12.52 3.52 -6.05
N GLY A 406 -13.84 3.65 -6.15
CA GLY A 406 -14.81 2.81 -5.47
C GLY A 406 -14.91 3.14 -3.97
N ASP A 407 -14.33 4.25 -3.55
CA ASP A 407 -14.38 4.76 -2.19
C ASP A 407 -15.25 6.01 -2.17
N VAL A 408 -16.16 6.08 -1.19
CA VAL A 408 -17.04 7.23 -0.96
C VAL A 408 -16.38 8.18 0.03
N GLY A 409 -16.46 9.45 -0.26
CA GLY A 409 -15.92 10.50 0.58
C GLY A 409 -16.63 11.83 0.40
N ARG A 410 -16.17 12.82 1.13
CA ARG A 410 -16.66 14.19 1.10
C ARG A 410 -15.49 15.15 1.00
N MET A 411 -15.58 16.10 0.08
CA MET A 411 -14.60 17.18 -0.04
C MET A 411 -15.15 18.43 0.63
N GLY A 412 -14.43 18.98 1.59
CA GLY A 412 -14.74 20.24 2.23
C GLY A 412 -14.36 21.45 1.37
N GLU A 413 -14.84 22.63 1.71
CA GLU A 413 -14.61 23.90 0.99
C GLU A 413 -13.12 24.23 0.80
N HIS A 414 -12.26 23.78 1.70
CA HIS A 414 -10.81 23.99 1.63
C HIS A 414 -10.04 22.86 0.93
N GLY A 415 -10.77 21.90 0.34
CA GLY A 415 -10.18 20.78 -0.39
C GLY A 415 -9.66 19.64 0.49
N ASP A 416 -9.95 19.64 1.80
CA ASP A 416 -9.73 18.50 2.67
C ASP A 416 -10.75 17.40 2.35
N ILE A 417 -10.28 16.14 2.23
CA ILE A 417 -11.13 15.00 1.83
C ILE A 417 -11.30 14.07 3.01
N GLY A 418 -12.55 13.85 3.40
CA GLY A 418 -12.94 12.83 4.37
C GLY A 418 -13.30 11.52 3.68
N PHE A 419 -12.96 10.38 4.29
CA PHE A 419 -13.36 9.05 3.86
C PHE A 419 -14.62 8.62 4.61
N GLU A 420 -15.65 8.15 3.90
CA GLU A 420 -16.92 7.68 4.47
C GLU A 420 -17.09 6.15 4.36
N GLY A 421 -16.40 5.50 3.42
CA GLY A 421 -16.44 4.05 3.26
C GLY A 421 -16.19 3.62 1.82
N ARG A 422 -16.27 2.30 1.60
CA ARG A 422 -16.28 1.72 0.25
C ARG A 422 -17.67 1.80 -0.33
N ASP A 423 -17.80 2.06 -1.63
CA ASP A 423 -19.10 2.07 -2.32
C ASP A 423 -19.84 0.72 -2.19
N ASP A 424 -19.08 -0.38 -2.23
CA ASP A 424 -19.57 -1.74 -2.01
C ASP A 424 -19.79 -2.11 -0.52
N ASP A 425 -19.36 -1.28 0.42
CA ASP A 425 -19.55 -1.44 1.86
C ASP A 425 -20.57 -0.45 2.46
N ILE A 426 -20.97 0.58 1.70
CA ILE A 426 -22.00 1.54 2.13
C ILE A 426 -23.32 0.80 2.37
N ILE A 427 -23.91 1.04 3.53
CA ILE A 427 -25.17 0.44 3.97
C ILE A 427 -26.31 1.33 3.54
N SER A 428 -27.20 0.80 2.70
CA SER A 428 -28.38 1.52 2.20
C SER A 428 -29.58 1.25 3.10
N SER A 429 -29.75 2.05 4.18
CA SER A 429 -30.77 1.84 5.21
C SER A 429 -31.82 2.95 5.21
N ALA A 430 -33.09 2.61 4.95
CA ALA A 430 -34.22 3.53 4.98
C ALA A 430 -34.01 4.84 4.17
N GLY A 431 -33.31 4.75 3.02
CA GLY A 431 -32.98 5.89 2.16
C GLY A 431 -31.72 6.65 2.53
N TYR A 432 -31.06 6.29 3.63
CA TYR A 432 -29.76 6.82 4.02
C TYR A 432 -28.65 5.96 3.45
N ARG A 433 -27.55 6.61 3.02
CA ARG A 433 -26.26 5.95 2.69
C ARG A 433 -25.36 6.10 3.91
N ILE A 434 -25.11 5.00 4.60
CA ILE A 434 -24.42 4.97 5.89
C ILE A 434 -23.04 4.33 5.70
N GLY A 435 -21.99 5.07 5.98
CA GLY A 435 -20.63 4.58 5.98
C GLY A 435 -20.35 3.73 7.22
N PRO A 436 -19.83 2.50 7.07
CA PRO A 436 -19.54 1.65 8.22
C PRO A 436 -18.42 2.20 9.11
N ASP A 437 -17.47 2.93 8.54
CA ASP A 437 -16.23 3.33 9.23
C ASP A 437 -16.45 4.31 10.38
N GLU A 438 -17.43 5.23 10.25
CA GLU A 438 -17.76 6.17 11.33
C GLU A 438 -18.40 5.44 12.52
N ILE A 439 -19.25 4.46 12.24
CA ILE A 439 -19.87 3.61 13.25
C ILE A 439 -18.81 2.74 13.93
N GLU A 440 -17.92 2.12 13.16
CA GLU A 440 -16.80 1.32 13.69
C GLU A 440 -15.89 2.17 14.58
N ALA A 441 -15.52 3.37 14.15
CA ALA A 441 -14.72 4.30 14.92
C ALA A 441 -15.43 4.72 16.23
N CYS A 442 -16.74 4.89 16.21
CA CYS A 442 -17.54 5.15 17.41
C CYS A 442 -17.52 3.95 18.36
N ILE A 443 -17.84 2.75 17.88
CA ILE A 443 -17.90 1.53 18.68
C ILE A 443 -16.53 1.19 19.30
N LEU A 444 -15.41 1.39 18.56
CA LEU A 444 -14.06 1.16 19.07
C LEU A 444 -13.67 2.04 20.27
N ARG A 445 -14.35 3.15 20.51
CA ARG A 445 -14.14 3.97 21.72
C ARG A 445 -14.79 3.37 22.96
N HIS A 446 -15.70 2.41 22.80
CA HIS A 446 -16.32 1.73 23.93
C HIS A 446 -15.32 0.79 24.59
N PRO A 447 -15.09 0.88 25.95
CA PRO A 447 -14.02 0.14 26.63
C PRO A 447 -14.16 -1.38 26.58
N SER A 448 -15.36 -1.87 26.33
CA SER A 448 -15.66 -3.31 26.21
C SER A 448 -15.39 -3.89 24.82
N VAL A 449 -14.87 -3.13 23.86
CA VAL A 449 -14.67 -3.55 22.46
C VAL A 449 -13.21 -3.60 22.10
N ALA A 450 -12.73 -4.77 21.65
CA ALA A 450 -11.37 -4.95 21.12
C ALA A 450 -11.32 -4.72 19.60
N MET A 451 -12.29 -5.28 18.86
CA MET A 451 -12.43 -5.10 17.41
C MET A 451 -13.89 -5.02 17.02
N VAL A 452 -14.18 -4.36 15.90
CA VAL A 452 -15.52 -4.29 15.33
C VAL A 452 -15.44 -4.26 13.81
N ALA A 453 -16.47 -4.83 13.18
CA ALA A 453 -16.80 -4.64 11.77
C ALA A 453 -18.28 -4.36 11.64
N VAL A 454 -18.64 -3.39 10.81
CA VAL A 454 -20.01 -3.01 10.54
C VAL A 454 -20.35 -3.32 9.09
N VAL A 455 -21.50 -3.98 8.88
CA VAL A 455 -22.00 -4.37 7.55
C VAL A 455 -23.50 -4.13 7.43
N GLY A 456 -24.00 -4.00 6.20
CA GLY A 456 -25.43 -4.04 5.92
C GLY A 456 -25.95 -5.48 5.98
N ARG A 457 -27.05 -5.68 6.70
CA ARG A 457 -27.84 -6.91 6.72
C ARG A 457 -29.17 -6.67 6.02
N PRO A 458 -29.63 -7.55 5.11
CA PRO A 458 -30.94 -7.39 4.48
C PRO A 458 -32.08 -7.19 5.51
N ASP A 459 -32.90 -6.17 5.30
CA ASP A 459 -34.04 -5.81 6.17
C ASP A 459 -35.25 -5.50 5.30
N ALA A 460 -36.38 -6.16 5.59
CA ALA A 460 -37.60 -6.07 4.78
C ALA A 460 -38.23 -4.66 4.74
N VAL A 461 -37.94 -3.82 5.74
CA VAL A 461 -38.53 -2.46 5.85
C VAL A 461 -37.54 -1.39 5.40
N ARG A 462 -36.22 -1.62 5.65
CA ARG A 462 -35.17 -0.60 5.48
C ARG A 462 -34.32 -0.81 4.22
N GLY A 463 -34.51 -1.93 3.53
CA GLY A 463 -33.57 -2.43 2.52
C GLY A 463 -32.40 -3.14 3.19
N GLU A 464 -31.57 -2.39 3.95
CA GLU A 464 -30.57 -2.94 4.83
C GLU A 464 -30.66 -2.35 6.24
N ALA A 465 -30.25 -3.12 7.24
CA ALA A 465 -30.07 -2.67 8.62
C ALA A 465 -28.59 -2.69 8.99
N VAL A 466 -28.17 -1.70 9.76
CA VAL A 466 -26.79 -1.67 10.29
C VAL A 466 -26.61 -2.83 11.26
N HIS A 467 -25.59 -3.67 10.98
CA HIS A 467 -25.22 -4.84 11.77
C HIS A 467 -23.78 -4.72 12.21
N ALA A 468 -23.50 -4.82 13.53
CA ALA A 468 -22.14 -4.78 14.08
C ALA A 468 -21.70 -6.18 14.51
N VAL A 469 -20.53 -6.61 14.04
CA VAL A 469 -19.84 -7.82 14.50
C VAL A 469 -18.68 -7.39 15.38
N ILE A 470 -18.69 -7.79 16.65
CA ILE A 470 -17.81 -7.26 17.69
C ILE A 470 -16.98 -8.37 18.33
N VAL A 471 -15.69 -8.12 18.47
CA VAL A 471 -14.80 -8.91 19.36
C VAL A 471 -14.72 -8.17 20.69
N PRO A 472 -15.19 -8.76 21.79
CA PRO A 472 -15.12 -8.13 23.11
C PRO A 472 -13.67 -7.91 23.58
N ALA A 473 -13.46 -6.92 24.44
CA ALA A 473 -12.19 -6.75 25.12
C ALA A 473 -11.90 -7.94 26.08
N PRO A 474 -10.62 -8.28 26.35
CA PRO A 474 -10.27 -9.37 27.25
C PRO A 474 -10.96 -9.26 28.60
N GLY A 475 -11.60 -10.34 29.05
CA GLY A 475 -12.33 -10.39 30.32
C GLY A 475 -13.74 -9.79 30.31
N VAL A 476 -14.21 -9.34 29.15
CA VAL A 476 -15.59 -8.85 28.98
C VAL A 476 -16.49 -10.00 28.49
N GLU A 477 -17.55 -10.29 29.21
CA GLU A 477 -18.56 -11.30 28.85
C GLU A 477 -19.52 -10.75 27.78
N PRO A 478 -19.63 -11.41 26.61
CA PRO A 478 -20.61 -11.00 25.60
C PRO A 478 -22.04 -11.32 26.03
N GLY A 479 -23.00 -10.46 25.69
CA GLY A 479 -24.40 -10.71 26.03
C GLY A 479 -25.33 -9.58 25.59
N ALA A 480 -26.64 -9.80 25.78
CA ALA A 480 -27.68 -8.83 25.37
C ALA A 480 -27.54 -7.46 26.05
N ALA A 481 -27.08 -7.42 27.30
CA ALA A 481 -26.87 -6.17 28.04
C ALA A 481 -25.73 -5.34 27.41
N LEU A 482 -24.60 -5.98 27.03
CA LEU A 482 -23.51 -5.31 26.35
C LEU A 482 -23.92 -4.83 24.95
N ALA A 483 -24.68 -5.66 24.21
CA ALA A 483 -25.21 -5.26 22.91
C ALA A 483 -26.08 -3.99 23.00
N ALA A 484 -27.00 -3.96 23.96
CA ALA A 484 -27.86 -2.80 24.19
C ALA A 484 -27.03 -1.55 24.59
N ALA A 485 -26.04 -1.70 25.46
CA ALA A 485 -25.15 -0.61 25.87
C ALA A 485 -24.40 -0.01 24.68
N ILE A 486 -23.87 -0.85 23.78
CA ILE A 486 -23.16 -0.41 22.57
C ILE A 486 -24.14 0.28 21.59
N GLN A 487 -25.32 -0.26 21.40
CA GLN A 487 -26.36 0.35 20.57
C GLN A 487 -26.74 1.75 21.08
N ASP A 488 -26.99 1.89 22.39
CA ASP A 488 -27.30 3.19 23.01
C ASP A 488 -26.10 4.15 22.94
N TYR A 489 -24.90 3.65 23.12
CA TYR A 489 -23.67 4.45 22.98
C TYR A 489 -23.55 5.06 21.58
N VAL A 490 -23.72 4.26 20.52
CA VAL A 490 -23.66 4.75 19.13
C VAL A 490 -24.80 5.71 18.84
N LYS A 491 -26.04 5.35 19.25
CA LYS A 491 -27.22 6.17 19.05
C LYS A 491 -27.10 7.56 19.67
N THR A 492 -26.44 7.64 20.83
CA THR A 492 -26.23 8.90 21.56
C THR A 492 -25.07 9.69 21.01
N SER A 493 -24.00 8.99 20.57
CA SER A 493 -22.76 9.63 20.11
C SER A 493 -22.78 10.05 18.64
N LEU A 494 -23.51 9.35 17.77
CA LEU A 494 -23.66 9.66 16.34
C LEU A 494 -25.08 10.11 16.04
N SER A 495 -25.91 9.17 15.57
CA SER A 495 -27.29 9.51 15.22
C SER A 495 -28.24 8.32 15.31
N PRO A 496 -29.58 8.57 15.39
CA PRO A 496 -30.60 7.50 15.46
C PRO A 496 -30.68 6.64 14.18
N HIS A 497 -30.13 7.01 13.06
CA HIS A 497 -30.12 6.20 11.84
C HIS A 497 -28.85 5.35 11.67
N GLU A 498 -27.77 5.67 12.38
CA GLU A 498 -26.46 5.01 12.26
C GLU A 498 -26.23 3.90 13.29
N TYR A 499 -27.00 3.84 14.39
CA TYR A 499 -26.74 2.82 15.38
C TYR A 499 -27.03 1.39 14.87
N PRO A 500 -26.24 0.38 15.26
CA PRO A 500 -26.47 -1.00 14.87
C PRO A 500 -27.83 -1.51 15.36
N ARG A 501 -28.62 -2.05 14.45
CA ARG A 501 -29.92 -2.68 14.81
C ARG A 501 -29.71 -4.06 15.41
N THR A 502 -28.61 -4.70 15.03
CA THR A 502 -28.21 -5.99 15.55
C THR A 502 -26.73 -5.99 15.87
N VAL A 503 -26.37 -6.68 16.95
CA VAL A 503 -24.99 -6.87 17.39
C VAL A 503 -24.72 -8.36 17.52
N GLU A 504 -23.62 -8.83 16.91
CA GLU A 504 -23.11 -10.18 17.02
C GLU A 504 -21.74 -10.15 17.68
N PHE A 505 -21.48 -11.09 18.60
CA PHE A 505 -20.18 -11.22 19.22
C PHE A 505 -19.45 -12.43 18.65
N ARG A 506 -18.16 -12.27 18.36
CA ARG A 506 -17.26 -13.33 17.86
C ARG A 506 -15.93 -13.26 18.58
N ASP A 507 -15.19 -14.39 18.59
CA ASP A 507 -13.83 -14.46 19.12
C ASP A 507 -12.81 -13.78 18.20
N ALA A 508 -13.08 -13.72 16.88
CA ALA A 508 -12.23 -13.09 15.89
C ALA A 508 -13.03 -12.62 14.67
N LEU A 509 -12.53 -11.62 13.97
CA LEU A 509 -13.06 -11.19 12.67
C LEU A 509 -12.27 -11.86 11.53
N PRO A 510 -12.93 -12.14 10.38
CA PRO A 510 -12.23 -12.62 9.19
C PRO A 510 -11.33 -11.51 8.64
N MET A 511 -10.02 -11.82 8.51
CA MET A 511 -9.01 -10.85 8.10
C MET A 511 -8.37 -11.24 6.79
N THR A 512 -7.91 -10.22 6.02
CA THR A 512 -6.98 -10.43 4.90
C THR A 512 -5.57 -10.70 5.43
N VAL A 513 -4.68 -11.17 4.57
CA VAL A 513 -3.25 -11.31 4.91
C VAL A 513 -2.56 -9.98 5.27
N THR A 514 -3.16 -8.86 4.88
CA THR A 514 -2.69 -7.50 5.21
C THR A 514 -3.31 -6.94 6.49
N GLY A 515 -4.15 -7.71 7.20
CA GLY A 515 -4.78 -7.29 8.45
C GLY A 515 -6.07 -6.47 8.30
N LYS A 516 -6.67 -6.41 7.09
CA LYS A 516 -7.97 -5.75 6.88
C LYS A 516 -9.12 -6.72 7.07
N VAL A 517 -10.25 -6.24 7.64
CA VAL A 517 -11.46 -7.05 7.81
C VAL A 517 -12.07 -7.39 6.44
N ARG A 518 -12.43 -8.66 6.27
CA ARG A 518 -13.12 -9.16 5.07
C ARG A 518 -14.64 -9.06 5.24
N ARG A 519 -15.19 -7.85 5.08
CA ARG A 519 -16.63 -7.57 5.29
C ARG A 519 -17.54 -8.44 4.44
N ARG A 520 -17.10 -8.83 3.23
CA ARG A 520 -17.83 -9.76 2.37
C ARG A 520 -18.13 -11.09 3.06
N ASP A 521 -17.15 -11.64 3.77
CA ASP A 521 -17.34 -12.93 4.47
C ASP A 521 -18.29 -12.78 5.65
N LEU A 522 -18.39 -11.60 6.23
CA LEU A 522 -19.39 -11.30 7.26
C LEU A 522 -20.81 -11.19 6.66
N ARG A 523 -20.96 -10.63 5.44
CA ARG A 523 -22.24 -10.53 4.74
C ARG A 523 -22.76 -11.87 4.23
N LEU A 524 -21.90 -12.79 3.81
CA LEU A 524 -22.27 -14.11 3.29
C LEU A 524 -22.75 -15.07 4.38
N ASN A 525 -22.42 -14.81 5.64
CA ASN A 525 -22.78 -15.61 6.81
C ASN A 525 -23.96 -15.01 7.60
N LEU A 526 -24.66 -14.04 7.03
CA LEU A 526 -25.88 -13.43 7.53
C LEU A 526 -27.09 -13.96 6.77
#